data_769f6d5f8d5c5bea913dfce9eb9ad01b
#
_entry.id   769f6d5f8d5c5bea913dfce9eb9ad01b
#
_cell.length_a   1.000
_cell.length_b   1.000
_cell.length_c   1.000
_cell.angle_alpha   90.00
_cell.angle_beta   90.00
_cell.angle_gamma   90.00
#
_symmetry.space_group_name_H-M   'P 1'
#
loop_
_entity.id
_entity.type
_entity.pdbx_description
1 polymer ?
#
loop_
_entity_poly.entity_id
_entity_poly.type
_entity_poly.pdbx_seq_one_letter_code
_entity_poly.pdbx_strand_id
1 'polypeptide(L)'
;MKKIHFLIMVTAAMLLALASCKPIDDPKDLTKGVKVTTADPTFITGSTASCGAEVVADDAGLLIEIGVCWSLTEKPTVENNVMKSHKCSQPYTCLLTNLEPNTVYHVRGYAKYGTEYCYGDEKTFTTLGADAPSASPVTTIEATEITSQYFRAGAKVEPFGASNFMVGVCFSIQPDFTIEDCVGYEYGFEEENGVYQVYCQGLSPNTTYYYRAFVVWDEGSDYFNFSTDNYFYGETFSFTTPEVPLMLELSTYVNYYSWSGHYIEAYGSMHCNRPEVVDQVGFCYSTTNEYPQFESDFCITAATPTGSEWYDFYGNIYNVSANTKYYIRTYARYKTDSIRYGNVVEYETY
;
A
#
# COMPACT_ATOMS: atom_id res chain seq x y z
N MET A 1 16.49 -91.56 32.07
CA MET A 1 16.68 -90.56 33.15
C MET A 1 17.51 -89.34 32.73
N LYS A 2 18.30 -89.34 31.67
CA LYS A 2 19.12 -88.19 31.27
C LYS A 2 18.38 -87.05 30.46
N LYS A 3 17.19 -87.33 29.95
CA LYS A 3 16.43 -86.32 29.17
C LYS A 3 15.54 -85.39 30.02
N ILE A 4 15.19 -85.83 31.23
CA ILE A 4 14.30 -85.02 32.13
C ILE A 4 15.08 -83.90 32.86
N HIS A 5 16.36 -84.17 33.18
CA HIS A 5 17.21 -83.16 33.86
C HIS A 5 17.60 -82.02 32.96
N PHE A 6 17.68 -82.17 31.63
CA PHE A 6 18.01 -81.10 30.68
C PHE A 6 16.81 -80.18 30.45
N LEU A 7 15.59 -80.70 30.50
CA LEU A 7 14.40 -79.84 30.33
C LEU A 7 14.15 -78.95 31.54
N ILE A 8 14.47 -79.38 32.77
CA ILE A 8 14.34 -78.59 34.01
C ILE A 8 15.39 -77.52 34.11
N MET A 9 16.61 -77.70 33.58
CA MET A 9 17.63 -76.63 33.56
C MET A 9 17.32 -75.52 32.55
N VAL A 10 16.73 -75.88 31.39
CA VAL A 10 16.36 -74.82 30.39
C VAL A 10 15.18 -74.00 30.86
N THR A 11 14.22 -74.59 31.59
CA THR A 11 13.11 -73.83 32.16
C THR A 11 13.53 -72.92 33.33
N ALA A 12 14.49 -73.34 34.15
CA ALA A 12 15.03 -72.54 35.25
C ALA A 12 15.90 -71.39 34.71
N ALA A 13 16.67 -71.59 33.60
CA ALA A 13 17.42 -70.51 32.97
C ALA A 13 16.51 -69.44 32.28
N MET A 14 15.36 -69.91 31.70
CA MET A 14 14.39 -68.98 31.10
C MET A 14 13.60 -68.16 32.16
N LEU A 15 13.33 -68.78 33.33
CA LEU A 15 12.68 -68.00 34.42
C LEU A 15 13.63 -67.05 35.12
N LEU A 16 14.94 -67.27 35.12
CA LEU A 16 15.89 -66.26 35.66
C LEU A 16 16.19 -65.12 34.68
N ALA A 17 15.95 -65.25 33.37
CA ALA A 17 16.09 -64.20 32.39
C ALA A 17 14.91 -63.21 32.43
N LEU A 18 13.76 -63.58 32.98
CA LEU A 18 12.60 -62.71 33.15
C LEU A 18 12.62 -61.90 34.45
N ALA A 19 13.52 -62.21 35.38
CA ALA A 19 13.63 -61.46 36.66
C ALA A 19 14.66 -60.33 36.65
N SER A 20 15.23 -59.98 35.48
CA SER A 20 16.19 -58.90 35.35
C SER A 20 15.69 -57.73 34.48
N CYS A 21 14.38 -57.67 34.20
CA CYS A 21 13.80 -56.40 33.79
C CYS A 21 13.70 -55.52 35.05
N LYS A 22 14.61 -54.56 35.19
CA LYS A 22 14.37 -53.42 36.07
C LYS A 22 13.00 -52.87 35.68
N PRO A 23 12.12 -52.50 36.65
CA PRO A 23 10.93 -51.74 36.36
C PRO A 23 11.41 -50.54 35.51
N ILE A 24 10.80 -50.34 34.36
CA ILE A 24 10.96 -49.09 33.62
C ILE A 24 10.58 -48.03 34.63
N ASP A 25 11.52 -47.15 34.98
CA ASP A 25 11.24 -45.96 35.77
C ASP A 25 9.91 -45.38 35.29
N ASP A 26 9.07 -45.04 36.24
CA ASP A 26 7.75 -44.38 36.08
C ASP A 26 7.77 -43.48 34.84
N PRO A 27 6.84 -43.62 33.90
CA PRO A 27 6.89 -42.84 32.67
C PRO A 27 7.08 -41.39 33.07
N LYS A 28 8.25 -40.85 32.72
CA LYS A 28 8.65 -39.50 33.06
C LYS A 28 7.49 -38.58 32.66
N ASP A 29 6.86 -37.93 33.64
CA ASP A 29 5.79 -37.00 33.38
C ASP A 29 6.34 -35.86 32.50
N LEU A 30 6.17 -36.02 31.20
CA LEU A 30 6.69 -35.11 30.18
C LEU A 30 6.11 -33.72 30.34
N THR A 31 4.94 -33.59 30.97
CA THR A 31 4.29 -32.28 31.13
C THR A 31 5.06 -31.33 32.06
N LYS A 32 5.95 -31.86 32.92
CA LYS A 32 6.80 -31.06 33.80
C LYS A 32 7.92 -30.33 33.08
N GLY A 33 8.25 -30.74 31.86
CA GLY A 33 9.31 -30.17 31.05
C GLY A 33 8.85 -29.06 30.10
N VAL A 34 7.57 -28.65 30.13
CA VAL A 34 7.04 -27.62 29.26
C VAL A 34 6.06 -26.69 29.97
N LYS A 35 6.20 -25.39 29.73
CA LYS A 35 5.29 -24.35 30.21
C LYS A 35 4.68 -23.63 29.02
N VAL A 36 3.35 -23.52 29.01
CA VAL A 36 2.59 -22.74 28.02
C VAL A 36 1.96 -21.56 28.74
N THR A 37 2.13 -20.35 28.19
CA THR A 37 1.51 -19.12 28.70
C THR A 37 0.63 -18.56 27.61
N THR A 38 -0.70 -18.58 27.79
CA THR A 38 -1.66 -18.05 26.82
C THR A 38 -1.59 -16.53 26.79
N ALA A 39 -1.47 -15.93 25.62
CA ALA A 39 -1.53 -14.50 25.45
C ALA A 39 -2.97 -13.97 25.54
N ASP A 40 -3.13 -12.70 25.84
CA ASP A 40 -4.45 -12.06 25.79
C ASP A 40 -4.92 -11.93 24.33
N PRO A 41 -6.20 -12.23 24.05
CA PRO A 41 -6.77 -12.06 22.71
C PRO A 41 -6.77 -10.59 22.26
N THR A 42 -6.43 -10.36 20.99
CA THR A 42 -6.33 -9.04 20.37
C THR A 42 -7.05 -9.02 19.02
N PHE A 43 -7.18 -7.86 18.39
CA PHE A 43 -7.79 -7.66 17.06
C PHE A 43 -9.14 -8.40 16.92
N ILE A 44 -9.98 -8.28 17.95
CA ILE A 44 -11.28 -8.96 18.00
C ILE A 44 -12.26 -8.22 17.08
N THR A 45 -12.90 -8.98 16.19
CA THR A 45 -13.98 -8.51 15.31
C THR A 45 -15.28 -9.25 15.61
N GLY A 46 -16.27 -9.16 14.74
CA GLY A 46 -17.48 -9.98 14.81
C GLY A 46 -17.26 -11.46 14.46
N SER A 47 -16.22 -11.77 13.68
CA SER A 47 -15.98 -13.12 13.15
C SER A 47 -14.56 -13.65 13.34
N THR A 48 -13.63 -12.82 13.82
CA THR A 48 -12.23 -13.20 14.03
C THR A 48 -11.68 -12.69 15.37
N ALA A 49 -10.58 -13.29 15.83
CA ALA A 49 -9.77 -12.79 16.92
C ALA A 49 -8.34 -13.32 16.76
N SER A 50 -7.35 -12.56 17.20
CA SER A 50 -5.96 -13.03 17.28
C SER A 50 -5.64 -13.48 18.70
N CYS A 51 -5.09 -14.67 18.87
CA CYS A 51 -4.60 -15.17 20.13
C CYS A 51 -3.36 -16.02 19.92
N GLY A 52 -2.50 -16.09 20.91
CA GLY A 52 -1.27 -16.87 20.82
C GLY A 52 -0.81 -17.37 22.17
N ALA A 53 0.43 -17.82 22.20
CA ALA A 53 1.06 -18.24 23.46
C ALA A 53 2.59 -18.15 23.36
N GLU A 54 3.22 -18.17 24.52
CA GLU A 54 4.64 -18.46 24.68
C GLU A 54 4.79 -19.89 25.23
N VAL A 55 5.69 -20.67 24.63
CA VAL A 55 6.01 -22.03 25.06
C VAL A 55 7.49 -22.10 25.41
N VAL A 56 7.76 -22.45 26.65
CA VAL A 56 9.13 -22.72 27.13
C VAL A 56 9.24 -24.21 27.39
N ALA A 57 10.15 -24.90 26.71
CA ALA A 57 10.37 -26.33 26.84
C ALA A 57 11.83 -26.62 27.24
N ASP A 58 12.02 -27.57 28.18
CA ASP A 58 13.34 -28.02 28.62
C ASP A 58 14.11 -28.71 27.49
N ASP A 59 13.39 -29.45 26.63
CA ASP A 59 13.93 -30.09 25.44
C ASP A 59 13.09 -29.73 24.21
N ALA A 60 13.61 -28.78 23.41
CA ALA A 60 12.94 -28.34 22.19
C ALA A 60 12.73 -29.47 21.15
N GLY A 61 13.54 -30.54 21.20
CA GLY A 61 13.38 -31.68 20.32
C GLY A 61 12.12 -32.52 20.56
N LEU A 62 11.49 -32.37 21.71
CA LEU A 62 10.22 -32.98 22.06
C LEU A 62 8.99 -32.13 21.73
N LEU A 63 9.20 -30.89 21.34
CA LEU A 63 8.11 -29.97 20.95
C LEU A 63 7.68 -30.29 19.51
N ILE A 64 6.51 -30.91 19.33
CA ILE A 64 6.02 -31.41 18.06
C ILE A 64 5.07 -30.42 17.38
N GLU A 65 4.21 -29.77 18.16
CA GLU A 65 3.15 -28.91 17.65
C GLU A 65 2.83 -27.82 18.68
N ILE A 66 2.53 -26.64 18.24
CA ILE A 66 2.01 -25.53 19.04
C ILE A 66 0.81 -24.90 18.35
N GLY A 67 -0.08 -24.30 19.13
CA GLY A 67 -1.27 -23.66 18.58
C GLY A 67 -2.20 -23.12 19.65
N VAL A 68 -3.40 -22.79 19.23
CA VAL A 68 -4.47 -22.26 20.07
C VAL A 68 -5.71 -23.14 19.90
N CYS A 69 -6.40 -23.44 20.99
CA CYS A 69 -7.71 -24.10 20.97
C CYS A 69 -8.77 -23.19 21.64
N TRP A 70 -9.99 -23.24 21.12
CA TRP A 70 -11.08 -22.43 21.67
C TRP A 70 -12.44 -23.13 21.60
N SER A 71 -13.34 -22.71 22.44
CA SER A 71 -14.71 -23.23 22.49
C SER A 71 -15.66 -22.21 23.15
N LEU A 72 -16.97 -22.53 23.12
CA LEU A 72 -18.00 -21.81 23.87
C LEU A 72 -18.05 -22.23 25.35
N THR A 73 -17.36 -23.29 25.73
CA THR A 73 -17.30 -23.81 27.08
C THR A 73 -15.91 -23.67 27.67
N GLU A 74 -15.83 -23.61 28.99
CA GLU A 74 -14.58 -23.53 29.74
C GLU A 74 -13.61 -24.66 29.42
N LYS A 75 -12.32 -24.39 29.58
CA LYS A 75 -11.21 -25.32 29.43
C LYS A 75 -11.14 -26.03 28.06
N PRO A 76 -11.11 -25.25 26.96
CA PRO A 76 -10.97 -25.85 25.63
C PRO A 76 -9.72 -26.73 25.54
N THR A 77 -9.83 -27.78 24.72
CA THR A 77 -8.76 -28.71 24.41
C THR A 77 -8.59 -28.84 22.92
N VAL A 78 -7.60 -29.58 22.46
CA VAL A 78 -7.37 -29.88 21.05
C VAL A 78 -8.48 -30.69 20.37
N GLU A 79 -9.47 -31.16 21.12
CA GLU A 79 -10.68 -31.81 20.61
C GLU A 79 -11.79 -30.81 20.22
N ASN A 80 -11.61 -29.53 20.59
CA ASN A 80 -12.49 -28.44 20.20
C ASN A 80 -12.01 -27.78 18.90
N ASN A 81 -12.29 -26.46 18.71
CA ASN A 81 -11.70 -25.73 17.60
C ASN A 81 -10.20 -25.52 17.83
N VAL A 82 -9.40 -25.67 16.80
CA VAL A 82 -7.94 -25.61 16.87
C VAL A 82 -7.36 -24.85 15.70
N MET A 83 -6.43 -23.95 15.97
CA MET A 83 -5.53 -23.37 14.99
C MET A 83 -4.09 -23.70 15.35
N LYS A 84 -3.39 -24.38 14.45
CA LYS A 84 -1.97 -24.71 14.60
C LYS A 84 -1.13 -23.52 14.16
N SER A 85 -0.08 -23.23 14.93
CA SER A 85 0.89 -22.25 14.50
C SER A 85 1.81 -22.83 13.42
N HIS A 86 1.98 -22.12 12.32
CA HIS A 86 2.94 -22.46 11.26
C HIS A 86 4.38 -22.01 11.58
N LYS A 87 4.56 -21.19 12.62
CA LYS A 87 5.87 -20.68 13.05
C LYS A 87 6.33 -21.42 14.31
N CYS A 88 7.52 -21.97 14.27
CA CYS A 88 8.19 -22.51 15.46
C CYS A 88 8.84 -21.42 16.35
N SER A 89 8.77 -20.14 15.93
CA SER A 89 9.29 -19.02 16.72
C SER A 89 8.37 -18.68 17.89
N GLN A 90 8.95 -18.26 19.02
CA GLN A 90 8.25 -17.91 20.23
C GLN A 90 8.41 -16.42 20.54
N PRO A 91 7.40 -15.72 21.04
CA PRO A 91 5.98 -16.13 21.12
C PRO A 91 5.35 -16.25 19.73
N TYR A 92 4.26 -17.00 19.61
CA TYR A 92 3.49 -17.14 18.39
C TYR A 92 2.09 -16.55 18.51
N THR A 93 1.47 -16.22 17.38
CA THR A 93 0.08 -15.73 17.28
C THR A 93 -0.64 -16.54 16.20
N CYS A 94 -1.91 -16.87 16.44
CA CYS A 94 -2.83 -17.52 15.51
C CYS A 94 -4.03 -16.63 15.28
N LEU A 95 -4.55 -16.57 14.06
CA LEU A 95 -5.82 -15.95 13.74
C LEU A 95 -6.95 -16.97 13.90
N LEU A 96 -7.89 -16.69 14.80
CA LEU A 96 -9.10 -17.48 14.98
C LEU A 96 -10.17 -16.90 14.05
N THR A 97 -10.83 -17.75 13.30
CA THR A 97 -11.81 -17.37 12.28
C THR A 97 -13.12 -18.09 12.46
N ASN A 98 -14.13 -17.74 11.67
CA ASN A 98 -15.47 -18.33 11.71
C ASN A 98 -16.11 -18.25 13.12
N LEU A 99 -15.88 -17.16 13.81
CA LEU A 99 -16.51 -16.89 15.12
C LEU A 99 -17.90 -16.27 14.92
N GLU A 100 -18.82 -16.57 15.85
CA GLU A 100 -20.14 -15.95 15.87
C GLU A 100 -20.08 -14.57 16.54
N PRO A 101 -20.77 -13.54 16.01
CA PRO A 101 -20.79 -12.21 16.61
C PRO A 101 -21.47 -12.20 18.00
N ASN A 102 -21.08 -11.21 18.83
CA ASN A 102 -21.60 -11.02 20.19
C ASN A 102 -21.51 -12.27 21.08
N THR A 103 -20.49 -13.10 20.88
CA THR A 103 -20.38 -14.42 21.52
C THR A 103 -19.14 -14.48 22.40
N VAL A 104 -19.29 -15.06 23.58
CA VAL A 104 -18.17 -15.30 24.51
C VAL A 104 -17.46 -16.59 24.13
N TYR A 105 -16.14 -16.50 23.98
CA TYR A 105 -15.26 -17.64 23.74
C TYR A 105 -14.24 -17.80 24.86
N HIS A 106 -13.91 -19.05 25.15
CA HIS A 106 -12.80 -19.49 25.98
C HIS A 106 -11.67 -19.92 25.07
N VAL A 107 -10.43 -19.54 25.38
CA VAL A 107 -9.27 -19.81 24.55
C VAL A 107 -8.04 -20.18 25.36
N ARG A 108 -7.24 -21.11 24.88
CA ARG A 108 -5.97 -21.55 25.49
C ARG A 108 -4.91 -21.77 24.42
N GLY A 109 -3.70 -21.33 24.69
CA GLY A 109 -2.53 -21.81 23.98
C GLY A 109 -2.26 -23.28 24.35
N TYR A 110 -1.75 -24.07 23.43
CA TYR A 110 -1.33 -25.44 23.69
C TYR A 110 0.00 -25.77 23.04
N ALA A 111 0.63 -26.80 23.59
CA ALA A 111 1.82 -27.43 23.01
C ALA A 111 1.67 -28.96 23.05
N LYS A 112 2.02 -29.65 21.96
CA LYS A 112 2.22 -31.11 21.95
C LYS A 112 3.69 -31.40 22.23
N TYR A 113 3.96 -31.95 23.40
CA TYR A 113 5.29 -32.25 23.88
C TYR A 113 5.47 -33.76 24.06
N GLY A 114 6.20 -34.37 23.18
CA GLY A 114 6.22 -35.82 23.04
C GLY A 114 4.84 -36.37 22.67
N THR A 115 4.24 -37.17 23.52
CA THR A 115 2.90 -37.75 23.33
C THR A 115 1.78 -36.95 24.00
N GLU A 116 2.13 -36.00 24.87
CA GLU A 116 1.18 -35.30 25.73
C GLU A 116 0.87 -33.90 25.23
N TYR A 117 -0.36 -33.43 25.50
CA TYR A 117 -0.78 -32.05 25.29
C TYR A 117 -0.70 -31.24 26.59
N CYS A 118 -0.01 -30.11 26.51
CA CYS A 118 0.13 -29.16 27.60
C CYS A 118 -0.61 -27.88 27.23
N TYR A 119 -1.35 -27.32 28.17
CA TYR A 119 -2.20 -26.15 27.94
C TYR A 119 -1.79 -25.00 28.85
N GLY A 120 -1.87 -23.80 28.31
CA GLY A 120 -1.71 -22.58 29.09
C GLY A 120 -2.95 -22.22 29.90
N ASP A 121 -2.89 -21.10 30.60
CA ASP A 121 -4.02 -20.56 31.33
C ASP A 121 -5.16 -20.19 30.35
N GLU A 122 -6.39 -20.37 30.82
CA GLU A 122 -7.57 -20.00 30.05
C GLU A 122 -7.72 -18.48 30.02
N LYS A 123 -8.04 -17.94 28.84
CA LYS A 123 -8.48 -16.59 28.63
C LYS A 123 -9.87 -16.58 28.03
N THR A 124 -10.60 -15.50 28.20
CA THR A 124 -11.92 -15.30 27.62
C THR A 124 -11.95 -14.00 26.81
N PHE A 125 -12.73 -13.99 25.75
CA PHE A 125 -13.02 -12.78 24.99
C PHE A 125 -14.45 -12.84 24.45
N THR A 126 -15.00 -11.68 24.11
CA THR A 126 -16.31 -11.57 23.47
C THR A 126 -16.11 -10.95 22.08
N THR A 127 -16.61 -11.62 21.04
CA THR A 127 -16.63 -11.09 19.69
C THR A 127 -17.52 -9.85 19.60
N LEU A 128 -17.18 -8.93 18.74
CA LEU A 128 -17.97 -7.72 18.50
C LEU A 128 -19.27 -8.03 17.72
N GLY A 129 -20.17 -7.05 17.66
CA GLY A 129 -21.28 -7.10 16.70
C GLY A 129 -20.77 -7.13 15.25
N ALA A 130 -21.55 -7.66 14.34
CA ALA A 130 -21.13 -7.82 12.93
C ALA A 130 -20.62 -6.51 12.28
N ASP A 131 -21.24 -5.38 12.63
CA ASP A 131 -20.91 -4.05 12.08
C ASP A 131 -20.13 -3.16 13.06
N ALA A 132 -19.63 -3.70 14.18
CA ALA A 132 -18.94 -2.89 15.17
C ALA A 132 -17.51 -2.55 14.71
N PRO A 133 -17.04 -1.31 14.93
CA PRO A 133 -15.66 -0.95 14.65
C PRO A 133 -14.71 -1.80 15.51
N SER A 134 -13.70 -2.38 14.88
CA SER A 134 -12.72 -3.24 15.54
C SER A 134 -11.32 -2.63 15.49
N ALA A 135 -10.48 -3.03 16.45
CA ALA A 135 -9.05 -2.75 16.34
C ALA A 135 -8.48 -3.47 15.12
N SER A 136 -7.70 -2.76 14.33
CA SER A 136 -7.06 -3.31 13.14
C SER A 136 -5.59 -3.62 13.40
N PRO A 137 -5.04 -4.73 12.89
CA PRO A 137 -3.61 -4.99 12.95
C PRO A 137 -2.80 -4.13 11.99
N VAL A 138 -3.45 -3.38 11.09
CA VAL A 138 -2.78 -2.51 10.13
C VAL A 138 -3.01 -1.04 10.47
N THR A 139 -1.94 -0.26 10.47
CA THR A 139 -1.95 1.21 10.62
C THR A 139 -1.53 1.83 9.30
N THR A 140 -2.27 2.82 8.83
CA THR A 140 -1.90 3.60 7.64
C THR A 140 -0.76 4.53 7.99
N ILE A 141 0.29 4.57 7.16
CA ILE A 141 1.38 5.54 7.25
C ILE A 141 1.06 6.73 6.35
N GLU A 142 1.30 7.93 6.87
CA GLU A 142 1.01 9.18 6.17
C GLU A 142 1.72 9.27 4.82
N ALA A 143 1.01 9.81 3.82
CA ALA A 143 1.52 9.92 2.46
C ALA A 143 2.67 10.91 2.34
N THR A 144 3.64 10.54 1.53
CA THR A 144 4.80 11.34 1.15
C THR A 144 4.92 11.44 -0.37
N GLU A 145 5.78 12.32 -0.86
CA GLU A 145 6.05 12.46 -2.30
C GLU A 145 4.76 12.65 -3.14
N ILE A 146 3.83 13.47 -2.64
CA ILE A 146 2.57 13.72 -3.34
C ILE A 146 2.82 14.59 -4.57
N THR A 147 2.48 14.05 -5.75
CA THR A 147 2.55 14.73 -7.04
C THR A 147 1.16 14.80 -7.69
N SER A 148 1.07 15.36 -8.87
CA SER A 148 -0.17 15.37 -9.64
C SER A 148 -0.59 14.02 -10.21
N GLN A 149 0.29 13.00 -10.16
CA GLN A 149 0.08 11.71 -10.81
C GLN A 149 0.29 10.50 -9.88
N TYR A 150 1.03 10.66 -8.80
CA TYR A 150 1.34 9.59 -7.85
C TYR A 150 1.57 10.11 -6.44
N PHE A 151 1.52 9.21 -5.47
CA PHE A 151 1.97 9.43 -4.10
C PHE A 151 2.62 8.17 -3.54
N ARG A 152 3.39 8.33 -2.49
CA ARG A 152 3.88 7.22 -1.67
C ARG A 152 3.16 7.21 -0.34
N ALA A 153 2.74 6.05 0.09
CA ALA A 153 2.19 5.82 1.41
C ALA A 153 2.71 4.49 1.94
N GLY A 154 2.30 4.11 3.09
CA GLY A 154 2.73 2.84 3.66
C GLY A 154 1.73 2.26 4.63
N ALA A 155 2.10 1.12 5.15
CA ALA A 155 1.38 0.41 6.18
C ALA A 155 2.35 -0.10 7.24
N LYS A 156 1.93 -0.10 8.50
CA LYS A 156 2.57 -0.87 9.55
C LYS A 156 1.63 -1.99 9.97
N VAL A 157 2.11 -3.22 9.96
CA VAL A 157 1.32 -4.40 10.30
C VAL A 157 1.88 -5.04 11.56
N GLU A 158 1.02 -5.14 12.58
CA GLU A 158 1.33 -5.90 13.81
C GLU A 158 1.01 -7.40 13.57
N PRO A 159 1.73 -8.32 14.22
CA PRO A 159 1.44 -9.74 14.11
C PRO A 159 0.00 -10.06 14.52
N PHE A 160 -0.80 -10.60 13.60
CA PHE A 160 -2.21 -10.94 13.85
C PHE A 160 -2.55 -12.41 13.65
N GLY A 161 -1.55 -13.24 13.35
CA GLY A 161 -1.65 -14.71 13.34
C GLY A 161 -1.93 -15.32 11.97
N ALA A 162 -2.20 -14.55 10.93
CA ALA A 162 -2.22 -15.10 9.57
C ALA A 162 -0.80 -15.41 9.10
N SER A 163 -0.65 -16.55 8.44
CA SER A 163 0.64 -16.97 7.84
C SER A 163 0.80 -16.51 6.40
N ASN A 164 -0.30 -16.30 5.72
CA ASN A 164 -0.36 -15.90 4.32
C ASN A 164 -1.21 -14.64 4.20
N PHE A 165 -0.58 -13.49 3.91
CA PHE A 165 -1.26 -12.21 3.76
C PHE A 165 -0.51 -11.29 2.80
N MET A 166 -1.24 -10.34 2.22
CA MET A 166 -0.68 -9.25 1.43
C MET A 166 -1.07 -7.91 2.05
N VAL A 167 -0.20 -6.95 1.89
CA VAL A 167 -0.38 -5.58 2.41
C VAL A 167 -0.41 -4.60 1.25
N GLY A 168 -1.30 -3.63 1.31
CA GLY A 168 -1.39 -2.60 0.29
C GLY A 168 -2.00 -1.30 0.80
N VAL A 169 -2.17 -0.38 -0.12
CA VAL A 169 -2.90 0.88 0.07
C VAL A 169 -3.95 0.98 -1.01
N CYS A 170 -5.18 1.25 -0.62
CA CYS A 170 -6.27 1.59 -1.53
C CYS A 170 -6.63 3.08 -1.38
N PHE A 171 -7.11 3.68 -2.47
CA PHE A 171 -7.44 5.10 -2.50
C PHE A 171 -8.68 5.37 -3.34
N SER A 172 -9.43 6.43 -2.98
CA SER A 172 -10.68 6.83 -3.60
C SER A 172 -10.85 8.34 -3.57
N ILE A 173 -11.77 8.86 -4.36
CA ILE A 173 -12.24 10.26 -4.30
C ILE A 173 -13.40 10.41 -3.30
N GLN A 174 -13.89 9.33 -2.72
CA GLN A 174 -14.92 9.32 -1.69
C GLN A 174 -14.27 9.00 -0.33
N PRO A 175 -14.71 9.64 0.76
CA PRO A 175 -14.11 9.43 2.08
C PRO A 175 -14.41 8.05 2.69
N ASP A 176 -15.52 7.45 2.27
CA ASP A 176 -15.98 6.16 2.77
C ASP A 176 -15.97 5.16 1.61
N PHE A 177 -15.02 4.23 1.64
CA PHE A 177 -14.77 3.29 0.55
C PHE A 177 -14.11 2.00 1.06
N THR A 178 -14.23 0.95 0.27
CA THR A 178 -13.56 -0.34 0.45
C THR A 178 -12.63 -0.63 -0.73
N ILE A 179 -11.94 -1.77 -0.72
CA ILE A 179 -11.12 -2.20 -1.85
C ILE A 179 -11.98 -2.46 -3.11
N GLU A 180 -13.26 -2.79 -2.94
CA GLU A 180 -14.18 -3.13 -4.04
C GLU A 180 -14.66 -1.91 -4.81
N ASP A 181 -14.79 -0.75 -4.14
CA ASP A 181 -15.31 0.49 -4.70
C ASP A 181 -14.26 1.64 -4.72
N CYS A 182 -13.00 1.32 -4.46
CA CYS A 182 -11.90 2.28 -4.57
C CYS A 182 -11.60 2.63 -6.04
N VAL A 183 -10.96 3.77 -6.25
CA VAL A 183 -10.47 4.20 -7.56
C VAL A 183 -9.24 3.40 -7.98
N GLY A 184 -8.42 3.01 -7.01
CA GLY A 184 -7.24 2.21 -7.25
C GLY A 184 -6.63 1.67 -5.95
N TYR A 185 -5.80 0.66 -6.10
CA TYR A 185 -5.01 0.09 -5.02
C TYR A 185 -3.68 -0.44 -5.55
N GLU A 186 -2.71 -0.51 -4.65
CA GLU A 186 -1.39 -1.08 -4.93
C GLU A 186 -0.91 -1.89 -3.74
N TYR A 187 -0.17 -2.95 -4.02
CA TYR A 187 0.48 -3.77 -2.99
C TYR A 187 1.86 -3.23 -2.65
N GLY A 188 2.25 -3.38 -1.40
CA GLY A 188 3.53 -2.95 -0.86
C GLY A 188 4.53 -4.07 -0.71
N PHE A 189 5.79 -3.66 -0.55
CA PHE A 189 6.88 -4.56 -0.18
C PHE A 189 7.31 -4.25 1.26
N GLU A 190 7.55 -5.29 2.04
CA GLU A 190 8.07 -5.15 3.39
C GLU A 190 9.50 -4.62 3.33
N GLU A 191 9.75 -3.50 4.01
CA GLU A 191 11.10 -2.96 4.18
C GLU A 191 11.75 -3.55 5.42
N GLU A 192 11.14 -3.36 6.58
CA GLU A 192 11.67 -3.81 7.87
C GLU A 192 10.58 -3.81 8.95
N ASN A 193 10.59 -4.82 9.82
CA ASN A 193 9.76 -4.88 11.05
C ASN A 193 8.27 -4.63 10.84
N GLY A 194 7.68 -5.21 9.80
CA GLY A 194 6.26 -5.07 9.49
C GLY A 194 5.88 -3.73 8.86
N VAL A 195 6.85 -2.93 8.42
CA VAL A 195 6.61 -1.69 7.67
C VAL A 195 6.66 -1.98 6.18
N TYR A 196 5.63 -1.55 5.47
CA TYR A 196 5.46 -1.71 4.02
C TYR A 196 5.41 -0.35 3.36
N GLN A 197 6.12 -0.21 2.24
CA GLN A 197 6.03 0.97 1.37
C GLN A 197 5.21 0.64 0.13
N VAL A 198 4.37 1.59 -0.26
CA VAL A 198 3.45 1.45 -1.39
C VAL A 198 3.56 2.66 -2.29
N TYR A 199 3.68 2.41 -3.60
CA TYR A 199 3.72 3.44 -4.62
C TYR A 199 2.40 3.44 -5.40
N CYS A 200 1.56 4.44 -5.16
CA CYS A 200 0.24 4.58 -5.77
C CYS A 200 0.30 5.58 -6.93
N GLN A 201 -0.24 5.21 -8.09
CA GLN A 201 -0.20 6.01 -9.31
C GLN A 201 -1.57 6.11 -10.00
N GLY A 202 -1.65 6.87 -11.09
CA GLY A 202 -2.91 7.05 -11.83
C GLY A 202 -3.79 8.15 -11.24
N LEU A 203 -3.21 9.11 -10.50
CA LEU A 203 -3.94 10.23 -9.95
C LEU A 203 -4.23 11.31 -11.00
N SER A 204 -5.29 12.07 -10.74
CA SER A 204 -5.63 13.29 -11.47
C SER A 204 -5.13 14.52 -10.70
N PRO A 205 -4.67 15.57 -11.39
CA PRO A 205 -4.27 16.84 -10.76
C PRO A 205 -5.44 17.53 -10.05
N ASN A 206 -5.13 18.37 -9.05
CA ASN A 206 -6.09 19.20 -8.33
C ASN A 206 -7.31 18.42 -7.83
N THR A 207 -7.07 17.19 -7.35
CA THR A 207 -8.11 16.24 -6.92
C THR A 207 -7.83 15.81 -5.49
N THR A 208 -8.86 15.82 -4.65
CA THR A 208 -8.75 15.28 -3.29
C THR A 208 -8.94 13.79 -3.31
N TYR A 209 -7.97 13.08 -2.74
CA TYR A 209 -8.00 11.63 -2.54
C TYR A 209 -8.02 11.29 -1.07
N TYR A 210 -8.75 10.25 -0.75
CA TYR A 210 -8.76 9.55 0.52
C TYR A 210 -8.03 8.24 0.33
N TYR A 211 -7.21 7.83 1.28
CA TYR A 211 -6.46 6.57 1.19
C TYR A 211 -6.32 5.93 2.55
N ARG A 212 -6.21 4.61 2.55
CA ARG A 212 -5.93 3.82 3.73
C ARG A 212 -5.15 2.56 3.39
N ALA A 213 -4.36 2.09 4.33
CA ALA A 213 -3.72 0.80 4.24
C ALA A 213 -4.74 -0.32 4.42
N PHE A 214 -4.46 -1.46 3.82
CA PHE A 214 -5.19 -2.69 4.05
C PHE A 214 -4.25 -3.88 4.17
N VAL A 215 -4.69 -4.90 4.85
CA VAL A 215 -4.13 -6.24 4.81
C VAL A 215 -5.23 -7.21 4.42
N VAL A 216 -4.93 -8.09 3.48
CA VAL A 216 -5.80 -9.20 3.06
C VAL A 216 -5.09 -10.50 3.38
N TRP A 217 -5.81 -11.49 3.91
CA TRP A 217 -5.26 -12.79 4.24
C TRP A 217 -6.09 -13.92 3.63
N ASP A 218 -5.44 -15.10 3.48
CA ASP A 218 -6.07 -16.32 3.03
C ASP A 218 -5.77 -17.46 3.99
N GLU A 219 -6.76 -18.32 4.25
CA GLU A 219 -6.70 -19.43 5.20
C GLU A 219 -6.10 -20.72 4.63
N GLY A 220 -5.29 -20.67 3.59
CA GLY A 220 -4.53 -21.85 3.21
C GLY A 220 -4.69 -22.38 1.80
N SER A 221 -4.94 -21.53 0.82
CA SER A 221 -4.73 -21.89 -0.58
C SER A 221 -3.32 -21.53 -1.03
N ASP A 222 -2.72 -22.36 -1.88
CA ASP A 222 -1.45 -22.03 -2.56
C ASP A 222 -1.60 -20.86 -3.56
N TYR A 223 -2.83 -20.37 -3.74
CA TYR A 223 -3.19 -19.24 -4.59
C TYR A 223 -4.08 -18.30 -3.79
N PHE A 224 -3.67 -17.02 -3.68
CA PHE A 224 -4.51 -15.98 -3.12
C PHE A 224 -5.84 -15.91 -3.88
N ASN A 225 -6.89 -16.38 -3.26
CA ASN A 225 -8.25 -16.16 -3.74
C ASN A 225 -8.79 -14.94 -3.00
N PHE A 226 -8.81 -13.79 -3.67
CA PHE A 226 -9.32 -12.51 -3.16
C PHE A 226 -10.84 -12.52 -2.92
N SER A 227 -11.36 -13.57 -2.33
CA SER A 227 -12.77 -13.65 -1.93
C SER A 227 -12.98 -12.77 -0.70
N THR A 228 -13.47 -11.65 -0.95
CA THR A 228 -14.35 -10.65 -0.37
C THR A 228 -14.39 -10.36 1.14
N ASP A 229 -14.01 -11.20 2.08
CA ASP A 229 -14.35 -10.97 3.48
C ASP A 229 -13.16 -10.85 4.44
N ASN A 230 -11.94 -11.00 3.95
CA ASN A 230 -10.74 -11.12 4.78
C ASN A 230 -9.86 -9.87 4.70
N TYR A 231 -10.43 -8.70 5.00
CA TYR A 231 -9.70 -7.43 5.01
C TYR A 231 -9.68 -6.78 6.39
N PHE A 232 -8.51 -6.33 6.80
CA PHE A 232 -8.38 -5.29 7.82
C PHE A 232 -7.93 -3.99 7.17
N TYR A 233 -8.50 -2.87 7.62
CA TYR A 233 -8.17 -1.55 7.13
C TYR A 233 -7.56 -0.70 8.24
N GLY A 234 -6.57 0.11 7.88
CA GLY A 234 -6.05 1.18 8.72
C GLY A 234 -6.93 2.43 8.66
N GLU A 235 -6.51 3.45 9.38
CA GLU A 235 -7.17 4.76 9.39
C GLU A 235 -7.15 5.39 8.00
N THR A 236 -8.20 6.16 7.69
CA THR A 236 -8.30 6.89 6.43
C THR A 236 -7.65 8.27 6.57
N PHE A 237 -6.71 8.57 5.67
CA PHE A 237 -6.11 9.89 5.49
C PHE A 237 -6.56 10.51 4.17
N SER A 238 -6.29 11.80 3.99
CA SER A 238 -6.59 12.49 2.74
C SER A 238 -5.51 13.49 2.37
N PHE A 239 -5.38 13.76 1.08
CA PHE A 239 -4.57 14.84 0.52
C PHE A 239 -5.22 15.36 -0.77
N THR A 240 -4.77 16.54 -1.22
CA THR A 240 -5.13 17.05 -2.54
C THR A 240 -3.88 17.08 -3.42
N THR A 241 -3.97 16.48 -4.60
CA THR A 241 -2.88 16.51 -5.58
C THR A 241 -2.62 17.94 -6.07
N PRO A 242 -1.35 18.32 -6.26
CA PRO A 242 -1.04 19.63 -6.81
C PRO A 242 -1.54 19.77 -8.26
N GLU A 243 -1.75 21.01 -8.65
CA GLU A 243 -1.99 21.36 -10.04
C GLU A 243 -0.75 21.06 -10.89
N VAL A 244 -0.92 20.59 -12.12
CA VAL A 244 0.22 20.45 -13.04
C VAL A 244 0.81 21.85 -13.32
N PRO A 245 2.10 22.08 -13.09
CA PRO A 245 2.73 23.35 -13.43
C PRO A 245 2.50 23.72 -14.88
N LEU A 246 2.12 24.96 -15.12
CA LEU A 246 1.94 25.47 -16.48
C LEU A 246 3.28 25.49 -17.21
N MET A 247 3.40 24.70 -18.25
CA MET A 247 4.48 24.78 -19.23
C MET A 247 3.94 25.58 -20.42
N LEU A 248 4.53 26.73 -20.69
CA LEU A 248 4.15 27.61 -21.79
C LEU A 248 5.42 28.20 -22.40
N GLU A 249 5.74 27.70 -23.60
CA GLU A 249 6.90 28.12 -24.40
C GLU A 249 6.43 28.80 -25.67
N LEU A 250 7.12 29.86 -26.05
CA LEU A 250 6.82 30.64 -27.24
C LEU A 250 8.09 30.82 -28.06
N SER A 251 7.95 30.70 -29.36
CA SER A 251 9.01 31.02 -30.32
C SER A 251 8.56 32.08 -31.32
N THR A 252 9.48 32.94 -31.68
CA THR A 252 9.26 34.05 -32.65
C THR A 252 10.15 33.83 -33.85
N TYR A 253 9.55 33.94 -35.01
CA TYR A 253 10.25 33.95 -36.31
C TYR A 253 9.75 35.11 -37.12
N VAL A 254 10.61 35.66 -38.02
CA VAL A 254 10.23 36.66 -38.96
C VAL A 254 10.56 36.15 -40.35
N ASN A 255 9.58 36.12 -41.24
CA ASN A 255 9.80 35.73 -42.62
C ASN A 255 10.01 36.98 -43.49
N TYR A 256 10.59 36.76 -44.65
CA TYR A 256 10.98 37.81 -45.54
C TYR A 256 9.84 38.76 -45.89
N TYR A 257 10.20 40.03 -45.97
CA TYR A 257 9.55 41.16 -46.59
C TYR A 257 8.84 40.81 -47.89
N SER A 258 7.54 41.10 -47.98
CA SER A 258 6.81 41.03 -49.23
C SER A 258 7.23 42.14 -50.18
N TRP A 259 7.50 41.82 -51.40
CA TRP A 259 7.88 42.75 -52.45
C TRP A 259 6.88 43.91 -52.75
N SER A 260 5.67 43.84 -52.22
CA SER A 260 4.66 44.89 -52.20
C SER A 260 4.76 45.85 -51.01
N GLY A 261 5.65 45.68 -50.13
CA GLY A 261 6.51 46.66 -49.48
C GLY A 261 6.02 47.35 -48.27
N HIS A 262 5.07 46.99 -47.50
CA HIS A 262 4.69 47.80 -46.31
C HIS A 262 4.33 47.01 -45.07
N TYR A 263 4.78 45.75 -44.97
CA TYR A 263 4.54 44.98 -43.76
C TYR A 263 5.62 43.91 -43.51
N ILE A 264 5.80 43.54 -42.23
CA ILE A 264 6.63 42.43 -41.81
C ILE A 264 5.70 41.29 -41.42
N GLU A 265 5.93 40.10 -42.01
CA GLU A 265 5.26 38.87 -41.58
C GLU A 265 5.99 38.27 -40.39
N ALA A 266 5.32 38.23 -39.24
CA ALA A 266 5.80 37.57 -38.02
C ALA A 266 5.10 36.21 -37.85
N TYR A 267 5.86 35.21 -37.52
CA TYR A 267 5.38 33.87 -37.20
C TYR A 267 5.74 33.52 -35.80
N GLY A 268 4.81 32.85 -35.10
CA GLY A 268 4.97 32.38 -33.73
C GLY A 268 4.55 30.94 -33.60
N SER A 269 5.21 30.21 -32.73
CA SER A 269 4.73 28.93 -32.26
C SER A 269 4.59 28.93 -30.76
N MET A 270 3.58 28.25 -30.27
CA MET A 270 3.29 28.04 -28.86
C MET A 270 3.29 26.54 -28.57
N HIS A 271 3.98 26.15 -27.50
CA HIS A 271 3.84 24.85 -26.87
C HIS A 271 3.33 25.03 -25.47
N CYS A 272 2.17 24.48 -25.17
CA CYS A 272 1.50 24.66 -23.88
C CYS A 272 0.81 23.36 -23.46
N ASN A 273 1.14 22.83 -22.27
CA ASN A 273 0.51 21.63 -21.73
C ASN A 273 -0.95 21.87 -21.24
N ARG A 274 -1.40 23.12 -21.23
CA ARG A 274 -2.75 23.54 -20.81
C ARG A 274 -3.25 24.68 -21.70
N PRO A 275 -3.47 24.42 -22.99
CA PRO A 275 -3.84 25.46 -23.97
C PRO A 275 -5.16 26.18 -23.63
N GLU A 276 -6.07 25.55 -22.87
CA GLU A 276 -7.34 26.12 -22.44
C GLU A 276 -7.20 27.32 -21.49
N VAL A 277 -6.01 27.51 -20.87
CA VAL A 277 -5.77 28.67 -20.00
C VAL A 277 -5.16 29.85 -20.75
N VAL A 278 -4.86 29.70 -22.04
CA VAL A 278 -4.30 30.76 -22.88
C VAL A 278 -5.43 31.51 -23.59
N ASP A 279 -5.62 32.75 -23.22
CA ASP A 279 -6.69 33.61 -23.76
C ASP A 279 -6.37 34.21 -25.13
N GLN A 280 -5.08 34.47 -25.37
CA GLN A 280 -4.65 35.24 -26.54
C GLN A 280 -3.18 35.03 -26.82
N VAL A 281 -2.83 34.93 -28.11
CA VAL A 281 -1.45 34.99 -28.60
C VAL A 281 -1.29 36.07 -29.65
N GLY A 282 -0.07 36.59 -29.78
CA GLY A 282 0.21 37.66 -30.75
C GLY A 282 1.67 38.09 -30.72
N PHE A 283 1.92 39.27 -31.22
CA PHE A 283 3.27 39.84 -31.33
C PHE A 283 3.29 41.24 -30.72
N CYS A 284 4.35 41.56 -29.98
CA CYS A 284 4.72 42.90 -29.63
C CYS A 284 5.94 43.30 -30.45
N TYR A 285 5.98 44.58 -30.87
CA TYR A 285 7.11 45.10 -31.64
C TYR A 285 7.42 46.57 -31.28
N SER A 286 8.68 46.93 -31.47
CA SER A 286 9.17 48.29 -31.20
C SER A 286 10.36 48.62 -32.11
N THR A 287 10.61 49.87 -32.36
CA THR A 287 11.83 50.38 -33.03
C THR A 287 12.87 50.91 -32.04
N THR A 288 12.50 51.04 -30.77
CA THR A 288 13.32 51.68 -29.72
C THR A 288 13.53 50.77 -28.50
N ASN A 289 12.62 49.84 -28.25
CA ASN A 289 12.69 48.91 -27.12
C ASN A 289 13.12 47.53 -27.64
N GLU A 290 14.30 47.09 -27.18
CA GLU A 290 14.86 45.76 -27.55
C GLU A 290 14.01 44.61 -27.02
N TYR A 291 13.19 44.83 -25.98
CA TYR A 291 12.30 43.82 -25.39
C TYR A 291 10.86 44.35 -25.35
N PRO A 292 10.18 44.45 -26.53
CA PRO A 292 8.82 45.04 -26.60
C PRO A 292 7.87 44.29 -25.66
N GLN A 293 6.99 45.07 -24.99
CA GLN A 293 6.09 44.52 -23.96
C GLN A 293 4.63 44.81 -24.33
N PHE A 294 3.76 43.89 -23.92
CA PHE A 294 2.33 44.04 -24.02
C PHE A 294 1.89 45.30 -23.26
N GLU A 295 0.97 46.05 -23.82
CA GLU A 295 0.45 47.37 -23.31
C GLU A 295 1.42 48.55 -23.37
N SER A 296 2.73 48.35 -23.39
CA SER A 296 3.71 49.44 -23.43
C SER A 296 4.21 49.75 -24.86
N ASP A 297 4.22 48.74 -25.72
CA ASP A 297 4.67 48.81 -27.10
C ASP A 297 3.55 48.45 -28.07
N PHE A 298 3.81 48.54 -29.36
CA PHE A 298 2.81 48.12 -30.34
C PHE A 298 2.59 46.63 -30.31
N CYS A 299 1.34 46.20 -30.20
CA CYS A 299 0.98 44.77 -30.18
C CYS A 299 -0.11 44.48 -31.22
N ILE A 300 0.02 43.33 -31.83
CA ILE A 300 -1.02 42.74 -32.70
C ILE A 300 -1.48 41.41 -32.12
N THR A 301 -2.78 41.23 -32.05
CA THR A 301 -3.38 39.94 -31.71
C THR A 301 -3.43 39.07 -32.95
N ALA A 302 -2.87 37.88 -32.87
CA ALA A 302 -2.88 36.93 -33.97
C ALA A 302 -4.08 35.97 -33.88
N ALA A 303 -4.30 35.39 -32.71
CA ALA A 303 -5.40 34.41 -32.52
C ALA A 303 -5.71 34.14 -31.04
N THR A 304 -6.81 33.42 -30.82
CA THR A 304 -7.10 32.70 -29.59
C THR A 304 -6.82 31.22 -29.86
N PRO A 305 -5.90 30.57 -29.10
CA PRO A 305 -5.58 29.17 -29.33
C PRO A 305 -6.79 28.25 -29.14
N THR A 306 -6.92 27.22 -29.95
CA THR A 306 -8.08 26.31 -29.97
C THR A 306 -7.74 24.94 -29.40
N GLY A 307 -7.25 24.88 -28.17
CA GLY A 307 -7.15 23.61 -27.41
C GLY A 307 -6.06 22.62 -27.84
N SER A 308 -5.15 23.01 -28.76
CA SER A 308 -4.00 22.18 -29.14
C SER A 308 -2.77 22.52 -28.31
N GLU A 309 -2.04 21.51 -27.83
CA GLU A 309 -0.75 21.71 -27.13
C GLU A 309 0.29 22.45 -28.00
N TRP A 310 0.26 22.24 -29.29
CA TRP A 310 1.08 22.91 -30.28
C TRP A 310 0.20 23.79 -31.14
N TYR A 311 0.55 25.08 -31.23
CA TYR A 311 -0.22 26.06 -31.97
C TYR A 311 0.69 27.04 -32.70
N ASP A 312 0.61 27.07 -34.04
CA ASP A 312 1.31 28.04 -34.88
C ASP A 312 0.39 29.18 -35.26
N PHE A 313 0.90 30.39 -35.24
CA PHE A 313 0.16 31.60 -35.56
C PHE A 313 1.03 32.59 -36.29
N TYR A 314 0.39 33.50 -37.03
CA TYR A 314 1.07 34.53 -37.77
C TYR A 314 0.36 35.87 -37.61
N GLY A 315 1.09 36.96 -37.89
CA GLY A 315 0.55 38.31 -37.88
C GLY A 315 1.36 39.25 -38.79
N ASN A 316 0.71 40.23 -39.34
CA ASN A 316 1.33 41.22 -40.18
C ASN A 316 1.50 42.55 -39.47
N ILE A 317 2.72 43.06 -39.37
CA ILE A 317 3.06 44.37 -38.84
C ILE A 317 3.05 45.34 -40.01
N TYR A 318 2.00 46.12 -40.11
CA TYR A 318 1.79 47.09 -41.18
C TYR A 318 2.44 48.48 -40.92
N ASN A 319 2.57 49.31 -41.96
CA ASN A 319 3.10 50.66 -41.90
C ASN A 319 4.54 50.73 -41.38
N VAL A 320 5.34 49.77 -41.75
CA VAL A 320 6.77 49.73 -41.42
C VAL A 320 7.54 50.80 -42.25
N SER A 321 8.52 51.44 -41.59
CA SER A 321 9.42 52.41 -42.23
C SER A 321 10.60 51.69 -42.88
N ALA A 322 11.05 52.16 -44.04
CA ALA A 322 12.26 51.66 -44.67
C ALA A 322 13.53 52.00 -43.86
N ASN A 323 14.59 51.21 -44.00
CA ASN A 323 15.87 51.35 -43.31
C ASN A 323 15.72 51.51 -41.79
N THR A 324 14.80 50.73 -41.22
CA THR A 324 14.44 50.83 -39.79
C THR A 324 14.58 49.45 -39.15
N LYS A 325 15.24 49.42 -37.97
CA LYS A 325 15.34 48.20 -37.18
C LYS A 325 14.10 48.05 -36.32
N TYR A 326 13.53 46.84 -36.33
CA TYR A 326 12.40 46.42 -35.51
C TYR A 326 12.85 45.28 -34.59
N TYR A 327 12.40 45.33 -33.34
CA TYR A 327 12.47 44.27 -32.36
C TYR A 327 11.08 43.66 -32.26
N ILE A 328 10.98 42.33 -32.43
CA ILE A 328 9.70 41.64 -32.53
C ILE A 328 9.75 40.41 -31.62
N ARG A 329 8.74 40.19 -30.82
CA ARG A 329 8.58 38.93 -30.09
C ARG A 329 7.13 38.54 -29.97
N THR A 330 6.90 37.23 -29.83
CA THR A 330 5.60 36.69 -29.48
C THR A 330 5.24 36.97 -28.04
N TYR A 331 3.94 37.05 -27.75
CA TYR A 331 3.39 37.00 -26.42
C TYR A 331 2.22 36.01 -26.35
N ALA A 332 1.96 35.48 -25.15
CA ALA A 332 0.73 34.78 -24.78
C ALA A 332 0.19 35.39 -23.49
N ARG A 333 -1.11 35.74 -23.49
CA ARG A 333 -1.84 36.13 -22.29
C ARG A 333 -2.59 34.93 -21.76
N TYR A 334 -2.47 34.64 -20.47
CA TYR A 334 -3.10 33.52 -19.80
C TYR A 334 -3.55 33.89 -18.39
N LYS A 335 -4.56 33.19 -17.87
CA LYS A 335 -5.13 33.45 -16.54
C LYS A 335 -5.45 34.93 -16.30
N THR A 336 -6.12 35.57 -17.25
CA THR A 336 -6.64 36.96 -17.26
C THR A 336 -5.58 38.07 -17.30
N ASP A 337 -4.45 38.00 -16.59
CA ASP A 337 -3.48 39.13 -16.47
C ASP A 337 -2.00 38.71 -16.56
N SER A 338 -1.72 37.44 -16.79
CA SER A 338 -0.32 36.97 -16.89
C SER A 338 0.14 36.95 -18.35
N ILE A 339 1.34 37.46 -18.61
CA ILE A 339 1.95 37.48 -19.94
C ILE A 339 3.23 36.66 -19.94
N ARG A 340 3.35 35.79 -20.94
CA ARG A 340 4.59 35.11 -21.29
C ARG A 340 5.07 35.63 -22.62
N TYR A 341 6.38 35.71 -22.79
CA TYR A 341 7.00 36.18 -24.01
C TYR A 341 7.94 35.15 -24.60
N GLY A 342 8.03 35.11 -25.94
CA GLY A 342 9.04 34.35 -26.68
C GLY A 342 10.36 35.11 -26.83
N ASN A 343 11.24 34.52 -27.62
CA ASN A 343 12.51 35.13 -28.01
C ASN A 343 12.26 36.42 -28.83
N VAL A 344 13.18 37.40 -28.71
CA VAL A 344 13.19 38.60 -29.55
C VAL A 344 13.88 38.25 -30.87
N VAL A 345 13.32 38.71 -31.97
CA VAL A 345 13.92 38.74 -33.30
C VAL A 345 14.15 40.17 -33.71
N GLU A 346 15.38 40.50 -34.09
CA GLU A 346 15.74 41.75 -34.74
C GLU A 346 15.54 41.64 -36.23
N TYR A 347 14.87 42.61 -36.82
CA TYR A 347 14.62 42.68 -38.27
C TYR A 347 14.83 44.08 -38.78
N GLU A 348 15.63 44.23 -39.85
CA GLU A 348 15.89 45.50 -40.47
C GLU A 348 15.22 45.56 -41.84
N THR A 349 14.38 46.55 -42.01
CA THR A 349 13.71 46.84 -43.29
C THR A 349 14.66 47.55 -44.26
N TYR A 350 14.51 47.31 -45.53
CA TYR A 350 15.31 47.93 -46.60
C TYR A 350 14.55 49.07 -47.26
#